data_2f047fccd781de7df565882b775f3c6a
#
_entry.id   2f047fccd781de7df565882b775f3c6a
#
_cell.length_a   1.000
_cell.length_b   1.000
_cell.length_c   1.000
_cell.angle_alpha   90.00
_cell.angle_beta   90.00
_cell.angle_gamma   90.00
#
_symmetry.space_group_name_H-M   'P 1'
#
loop_
_entity.id
_entity.type
_entity.pdbx_description
1 polymer ?
#
loop_
_entity_poly.entity_id
_entity_poly.type
_entity_poly.pdbx_seq_one_letter_code
_entity_poly.pdbx_strand_id
1 'polypeptide(L)'
;AVRVTDNPKIIAPVNEDLAVTYLPLNDASAVEEELKKGDVSSVIIEGIQGVGGIQLPTDDFMRKLRNLCTAYDACLILDEIQSGYGRSGKFFAHQYAGIKPDLISVAKGIANGFPMGGLLISPKFKPVYGMLGTTFGGNHLACAAAIAVLDIMEDERLIDNAAKVGAYLLDELHKLPGIKEIRGRGLMIGIEFEESIKEVRSKLLFEEKVFTGVAGTHTIRLLPPLCLTMDEAKEFIRRFKNCLLYTSDAA
;
A
#
# COMPACT_ATOMS: atom_id res chain seq x y z
N ALA A 1 1.66 12.84 10.21
CA ALA A 1 1.98 11.94 9.08
C ALA A 1 3.43 12.13 8.61
N VAL A 2 3.88 13.36 8.31
CA VAL A 2 5.22 13.63 7.73
C VAL A 2 6.36 13.05 8.58
N ARG A 3 6.31 13.22 9.91
CA ARG A 3 7.36 12.73 10.81
C ARG A 3 7.45 11.21 10.92
N VAL A 4 6.37 10.50 10.67
CA VAL A 4 6.33 9.03 10.70
C VAL A 4 6.67 8.39 9.34
N THR A 5 6.92 9.20 8.32
CA THR A 5 7.42 8.73 7.02
C THR A 5 8.94 8.72 7.06
N ASP A 6 9.57 7.59 6.80
CA ASP A 6 11.03 7.45 6.75
C ASP A 6 11.61 8.14 5.49
N ASN A 7 11.49 9.46 5.46
CA ASN A 7 12.04 10.30 4.40
C ASN A 7 12.45 11.67 4.96
N PRO A 8 13.72 11.86 5.29
CA PRO A 8 14.20 13.11 5.87
C PRO A 8 14.02 14.34 4.97
N LYS A 9 13.90 14.17 3.65
CA LYS A 9 13.74 15.27 2.70
C LYS A 9 12.41 16.02 2.81
N ILE A 10 11.39 15.40 3.40
CA ILE A 10 10.05 16.00 3.56
C ILE A 10 9.75 16.44 4.99
N ILE A 11 10.68 16.21 5.93
CA ILE A 11 10.53 16.63 7.32
C ILE A 11 10.92 18.12 7.38
N ALA A 12 9.96 18.97 7.76
CA ALA A 12 10.21 20.37 8.01
C ALA A 12 10.50 20.57 9.52
N PRO A 13 11.21 21.65 9.91
CA PRO A 13 11.56 21.91 11.32
C PRO A 13 10.36 21.85 12.28
N VAL A 14 9.19 22.31 11.85
CA VAL A 14 7.94 22.27 12.62
C VAL A 14 7.46 20.83 12.94
N ASN A 15 7.99 19.82 12.27
CA ASN A 15 7.61 18.42 12.46
C ASN A 15 8.69 17.61 13.20
N GLU A 16 9.82 18.20 13.57
CA GLU A 16 10.97 17.48 14.15
C GLU A 16 10.74 17.06 15.61
N ASP A 17 9.93 17.80 16.35
CA ASP A 17 9.73 17.60 17.80
C ASP A 17 8.97 16.31 18.16
N LEU A 18 8.32 15.65 17.19
CA LEU A 18 7.64 14.40 17.46
C LEU A 18 8.65 13.26 17.60
N ALA A 19 8.70 12.63 18.76
CA ALA A 19 9.52 11.45 19.01
C ALA A 19 9.00 10.27 18.16
N VAL A 20 9.85 9.75 17.28
CA VAL A 20 9.54 8.61 16.40
C VAL A 20 10.76 7.70 16.30
N THR A 21 10.58 6.42 16.55
CA THR A 21 11.58 5.37 16.30
C THR A 21 11.17 4.59 15.05
N TYR A 22 12.07 4.49 14.07
CA TYR A 22 11.88 3.64 12.90
C TYR A 22 12.46 2.27 13.18
N LEU A 23 11.68 1.23 12.86
CA LEU A 23 12.06 -0.15 13.13
C LEU A 23 12.11 -0.95 11.81
N PRO A 24 12.98 -1.98 11.73
CA PRO A 24 13.03 -2.83 10.55
C PRO A 24 11.71 -3.56 10.33
N LEU A 25 11.29 -3.65 9.06
CA LEU A 25 10.09 -4.40 8.69
C LEU A 25 10.28 -5.89 9.00
N ASN A 26 9.25 -6.54 9.53
CA ASN A 26 9.23 -7.95 9.91
C ASN A 26 10.12 -8.32 11.14
N ASP A 27 10.63 -7.35 11.86
CA ASP A 27 11.37 -7.57 13.10
C ASP A 27 10.48 -7.33 14.35
N ALA A 28 9.78 -8.39 14.76
CA ALA A 28 8.92 -8.33 15.95
C ALA A 28 9.72 -8.15 17.26
N SER A 29 10.98 -8.59 17.28
CA SER A 29 11.84 -8.43 18.46
C SER A 29 12.21 -6.97 18.68
N ALA A 30 12.58 -6.26 17.62
CA ALA A 30 12.85 -4.82 17.70
C ALA A 30 11.60 -4.04 18.16
N VAL A 31 10.41 -4.43 17.70
CA VAL A 31 9.15 -3.84 18.16
C VAL A 31 8.94 -4.09 19.65
N GLU A 32 9.16 -5.32 20.12
CA GLU A 32 8.98 -5.66 21.53
C GLU A 32 9.96 -4.90 22.43
N GLU A 33 11.24 -4.79 22.03
CA GLU A 33 12.25 -4.04 22.77
C GLU A 33 11.89 -2.56 22.90
N GLU A 34 11.34 -1.96 21.83
CA GLU A 34 10.88 -0.57 21.87
C GLU A 34 9.68 -0.40 22.82
N LEU A 35 8.68 -1.28 22.70
CA LEU A 35 7.47 -1.24 23.54
C LEU A 35 7.78 -1.46 25.03
N LYS A 36 8.80 -2.26 25.38
CA LYS A 36 9.26 -2.48 26.77
C LYS A 36 9.74 -1.20 27.48
N LYS A 37 10.08 -0.15 26.74
CA LYS A 37 10.48 1.14 27.34
C LYS A 37 9.32 1.83 28.06
N GLY A 38 8.08 1.51 27.69
CA GLY A 38 6.86 2.00 28.35
C GLY A 38 6.45 3.44 28.00
N ASP A 39 7.09 4.05 27.01
CA ASP A 39 6.81 5.41 26.52
C ASP A 39 6.23 5.46 25.11
N VAL A 40 5.96 4.30 24.49
CA VAL A 40 5.38 4.19 23.15
C VAL A 40 3.86 4.19 23.22
N SER A 41 3.23 5.24 22.73
CA SER A 41 1.76 5.36 22.67
C SER A 41 1.13 4.62 21.49
N SER A 42 1.84 4.50 20.37
CA SER A 42 1.28 3.90 19.16
C SER A 42 2.36 3.36 18.22
N VAL A 43 1.97 2.35 17.45
CA VAL A 43 2.73 1.81 16.31
C VAL A 43 1.92 2.05 15.04
N ILE A 44 2.54 2.65 14.02
CA ILE A 44 1.93 2.87 12.71
C ILE A 44 2.68 2.10 11.64
N ILE A 45 1.93 1.44 10.75
CA ILE A 45 2.48 0.68 9.62
C ILE A 45 1.52 0.68 8.45
N GLU A 46 2.03 0.69 7.22
CA GLU A 46 1.23 0.43 6.02
C GLU A 46 0.90 -1.08 5.92
N GLY A 47 -0.31 -1.43 5.48
CA GLY A 47 -0.69 -2.81 5.18
C GLY A 47 0.16 -3.44 4.07
N ILE A 48 0.58 -2.62 3.10
CA ILE A 48 1.64 -2.87 2.12
C ILE A 48 2.35 -1.53 1.92
N GLN A 49 3.66 -1.48 2.10
CA GLN A 49 4.42 -0.24 1.96
C GLN A 49 4.52 0.18 0.49
N GLY A 50 3.75 1.19 0.11
CA GLY A 50 3.63 1.60 -1.29
C GLY A 50 4.88 2.27 -1.83
N VAL A 51 5.29 3.39 -1.25
CA VAL A 51 6.45 4.18 -1.67
C VAL A 51 7.76 3.45 -1.39
N GLY A 52 7.80 2.63 -0.35
CA GLY A 52 8.94 1.78 0.00
C GLY A 52 9.22 0.64 -0.99
N GLY A 53 8.49 0.55 -2.11
CA GLY A 53 8.73 -0.44 -3.17
C GLY A 53 7.83 -1.67 -3.10
N ILE A 54 6.61 -1.52 -2.63
CA ILE A 54 5.64 -2.60 -2.44
C ILE A 54 6.19 -3.67 -1.48
N GLN A 55 6.74 -3.23 -0.34
CA GLN A 55 7.20 -4.15 0.69
C GLN A 55 6.01 -4.70 1.47
N LEU A 56 6.00 -6.01 1.66
CA LEU A 56 4.92 -6.70 2.36
C LEU A 56 5.37 -7.11 3.77
N PRO A 57 4.68 -6.64 4.82
CA PRO A 57 4.79 -7.29 6.11
C PRO A 57 4.28 -8.73 6.01
N THR A 58 4.95 -9.68 6.66
CA THR A 58 4.46 -11.05 6.74
C THR A 58 3.21 -11.11 7.60
N ASP A 59 2.31 -12.05 7.31
CA ASP A 59 1.08 -12.21 8.11
C ASP A 59 1.40 -12.61 9.56
N ASP A 60 2.51 -13.34 9.77
CA ASP A 60 2.98 -13.68 11.11
C ASP A 60 3.49 -12.46 11.87
N PHE A 61 4.28 -11.60 11.22
CA PHE A 61 4.72 -10.34 11.82
C PHE A 61 3.52 -9.46 12.19
N MET A 62 2.53 -9.33 11.33
CA MET A 62 1.34 -8.52 11.61
C MET A 62 0.53 -9.06 12.79
N ARG A 63 0.42 -10.40 12.92
CA ARG A 63 -0.21 -11.02 14.10
C ARG A 63 0.59 -10.76 15.37
N LYS A 64 1.93 -10.93 15.34
CA LYS A 64 2.80 -10.60 16.46
C LYS A 64 2.70 -9.14 16.85
N LEU A 65 2.74 -8.24 15.88
CA LEU A 65 2.60 -6.80 16.08
C LEU A 65 1.29 -6.45 16.81
N ARG A 66 0.15 -7.03 16.37
CA ARG A 66 -1.13 -6.83 17.07
C ARG A 66 -1.08 -7.32 18.52
N ASN A 67 -0.50 -8.50 18.74
CA ASN A 67 -0.39 -9.07 20.09
C ASN A 67 0.50 -8.21 20.99
N LEU A 68 1.65 -7.76 20.51
CA LEU A 68 2.55 -6.86 21.20
C LEU A 68 1.87 -5.54 21.55
N CYS A 69 1.24 -4.87 20.59
CA CYS A 69 0.49 -3.65 20.85
C CYS A 69 -0.61 -3.84 21.91
N THR A 70 -1.24 -5.02 21.94
CA THR A 70 -2.24 -5.33 22.98
C THR A 70 -1.60 -5.54 24.35
N ALA A 71 -0.48 -6.26 24.40
CA ALA A 71 0.20 -6.59 25.65
C ALA A 71 0.80 -5.35 26.34
N TYR A 72 1.28 -4.39 25.55
CA TYR A 72 1.91 -3.16 26.03
C TYR A 72 0.98 -1.93 25.98
N ASP A 73 -0.32 -2.13 25.76
CA ASP A 73 -1.35 -1.07 25.64
C ASP A 73 -1.00 0.05 24.65
N ALA A 74 -0.29 -0.29 23.58
CA ALA A 74 0.01 0.62 22.48
C ALA A 74 -1.10 0.57 21.42
N CYS A 75 -1.42 1.72 20.81
CA CYS A 75 -2.39 1.80 19.72
C CYS A 75 -1.78 1.27 18.41
N LEU A 76 -2.41 0.28 17.77
CA LEU A 76 -2.03 -0.15 16.43
C LEU A 76 -2.78 0.65 15.37
N ILE A 77 -2.04 1.41 14.58
CA ILE A 77 -2.56 2.23 13.48
C ILE A 77 -2.13 1.59 12.16
N LEU A 78 -3.10 1.24 11.31
CA LEU A 78 -2.80 0.78 9.96
C LEU A 78 -3.09 1.87 8.94
N ASP A 79 -2.06 2.19 8.15
CA ASP A 79 -2.21 3.07 7.00
C ASP A 79 -2.64 2.22 5.79
N GLU A 80 -3.94 2.25 5.52
CA GLU A 80 -4.55 1.58 4.36
C GLU A 80 -4.88 2.56 3.23
N ILE A 81 -4.25 3.74 3.24
CA ILE A 81 -4.48 4.79 2.24
C ILE A 81 -4.19 4.29 0.83
N GLN A 82 -3.17 3.46 0.65
CA GLN A 82 -2.84 2.91 -0.67
C GLN A 82 -3.28 1.45 -0.84
N SER A 83 -3.19 0.64 0.19
CA SER A 83 -3.46 -0.80 0.16
C SER A 83 -4.93 -1.18 0.32
N GLY A 84 -5.74 -0.28 0.87
CA GLY A 84 -7.17 -0.48 1.08
C GLY A 84 -8.05 -0.33 -0.17
N TYR A 85 -9.35 -0.41 0.04
CA TYR A 85 -10.37 -0.31 -1.00
C TYR A 85 -10.15 -1.28 -2.16
N GLY A 86 -9.92 -2.54 -1.83
CA GLY A 86 -9.82 -3.63 -2.81
C GLY A 86 -8.48 -3.77 -3.51
N ARG A 87 -7.57 -2.80 -3.38
CA ARG A 87 -6.30 -2.73 -4.10
C ARG A 87 -5.46 -4.01 -3.96
N SER A 88 -5.41 -4.59 -2.77
CA SER A 88 -4.66 -5.81 -2.47
C SER A 88 -5.40 -7.12 -2.79
N GLY A 89 -6.64 -7.07 -3.31
CA GLY A 89 -7.50 -8.24 -3.48
C GLY A 89 -8.31 -8.63 -2.24
N LYS A 90 -8.22 -7.81 -1.19
CA LYS A 90 -9.14 -7.75 -0.04
C LYS A 90 -9.52 -6.30 0.20
N PHE A 91 -10.61 -6.04 0.93
CA PHE A 91 -11.03 -4.66 1.18
C PHE A 91 -9.93 -3.88 1.89
N PHE A 92 -9.28 -4.47 2.89
CA PHE A 92 -8.07 -3.97 3.54
C PHE A 92 -6.97 -5.03 3.53
N ALA A 93 -5.70 -4.61 3.36
CA ALA A 93 -4.56 -5.52 3.31
C ALA A 93 -4.34 -6.28 4.64
N HIS A 94 -4.63 -5.68 5.79
CA HIS A 94 -4.48 -6.35 7.09
C HIS A 94 -5.42 -7.56 7.28
N GLN A 95 -6.46 -7.69 6.46
CA GLN A 95 -7.36 -8.84 6.49
C GLN A 95 -6.66 -10.16 6.10
N TYR A 96 -5.50 -10.09 5.43
CA TYR A 96 -4.69 -11.29 5.18
C TYR A 96 -4.14 -11.90 6.47
N ALA A 97 -3.71 -11.07 7.40
CA ALA A 97 -3.25 -11.51 8.71
C ALA A 97 -4.39 -11.86 9.69
N GLY A 98 -5.64 -11.49 9.36
CA GLY A 98 -6.80 -11.73 10.23
C GLY A 98 -6.80 -10.88 11.51
N ILE A 99 -6.11 -9.75 11.53
CA ILE A 99 -6.02 -8.87 12.70
C ILE A 99 -7.05 -7.74 12.65
N LYS A 100 -7.30 -7.13 13.81
CA LYS A 100 -8.10 -5.90 13.94
C LYS A 100 -7.22 -4.80 14.53
N PRO A 101 -6.91 -3.74 13.78
CA PRO A 101 -6.19 -2.58 14.32
C PRO A 101 -7.10 -1.72 15.20
N ASP A 102 -6.49 -0.78 15.91
CA ASP A 102 -7.23 0.19 16.70
C ASP A 102 -7.67 1.39 15.84
N LEU A 103 -6.84 1.79 14.86
CA LEU A 103 -7.14 2.85 13.91
C LEU A 103 -6.78 2.41 12.48
N ILE A 104 -7.57 2.84 11.49
CA ILE A 104 -7.26 2.65 10.07
C ILE A 104 -7.38 3.99 9.35
N SER A 105 -6.28 4.49 8.78
CA SER A 105 -6.32 5.65 7.90
C SER A 105 -6.67 5.24 6.48
N VAL A 106 -7.58 6.00 5.86
CA VAL A 106 -8.09 5.75 4.50
C VAL A 106 -8.13 7.03 3.69
N ALA A 107 -7.80 6.94 2.40
CA ALA A 107 -7.89 8.03 1.42
C ALA A 107 -7.82 7.43 0.00
N LYS A 108 -7.36 8.18 -0.97
CA LYS A 108 -7.14 7.76 -2.38
C LYS A 108 -8.35 7.03 -2.99
N GLY A 109 -8.37 5.70 -2.89
CA GLY A 109 -9.44 4.86 -3.42
C GLY A 109 -10.82 5.12 -2.82
N ILE A 110 -10.91 5.70 -1.62
CA ILE A 110 -12.18 5.94 -0.91
C ILE A 110 -13.22 6.68 -1.75
N ALA A 111 -12.80 7.64 -2.58
CA ALA A 111 -13.69 8.43 -3.41
C ALA A 111 -13.17 8.59 -4.85
N ASN A 112 -12.33 7.66 -5.31
CA ASN A 112 -11.82 7.54 -6.69
C ASN A 112 -11.36 8.88 -7.32
N GLY A 113 -10.58 9.65 -6.57
CA GLY A 113 -10.00 10.93 -7.02
C GLY A 113 -10.72 12.18 -6.49
N PHE A 114 -11.93 12.08 -5.94
CA PHE A 114 -12.49 13.18 -5.19
C PHE A 114 -11.72 13.38 -3.87
N PRO A 115 -11.33 14.63 -3.50
CA PRO A 115 -10.53 14.88 -2.31
C PRO A 115 -11.27 14.47 -1.03
N MET A 116 -10.90 13.32 -0.48
CA MET A 116 -11.47 12.77 0.74
C MET A 116 -10.43 11.91 1.47
N GLY A 117 -10.48 11.91 2.78
CA GLY A 117 -9.80 10.99 3.66
C GLY A 117 -10.66 10.71 4.88
N GLY A 118 -10.37 9.62 5.55
CA GLY A 118 -11.09 9.20 6.75
C GLY A 118 -10.21 8.43 7.72
N LEU A 119 -10.71 8.30 8.93
CA LEU A 119 -10.12 7.47 9.96
C LEU A 119 -11.21 6.57 10.54
N LEU A 120 -11.02 5.26 10.44
CA LEU A 120 -11.85 4.27 11.11
C LEU A 120 -11.30 4.07 12.52
N ILE A 121 -12.15 4.27 13.51
CA ILE A 121 -11.75 4.30 14.92
C ILE A 121 -12.40 3.14 15.65
N SER A 122 -11.59 2.33 16.34
CA SER A 122 -12.10 1.24 17.17
C SER A 122 -12.99 1.77 18.30
N PRO A 123 -14.04 1.03 18.68
CA PRO A 123 -14.86 1.35 19.86
C PRO A 123 -14.09 1.43 21.19
N LYS A 124 -12.82 1.00 21.20
CA LYS A 124 -11.90 1.21 22.32
C LYS A 124 -11.79 2.70 22.70
N PHE A 125 -11.82 3.58 21.69
CA PHE A 125 -11.76 5.02 21.87
C PHE A 125 -13.17 5.60 21.97
N LYS A 126 -13.42 6.34 23.04
CA LYS A 126 -14.71 7.01 23.23
C LYS A 126 -14.61 8.45 22.72
N PRO A 127 -15.54 8.90 21.86
CA PRO A 127 -15.53 10.26 21.37
C PRO A 127 -15.83 11.24 22.51
N VAL A 128 -15.12 12.38 22.48
CA VAL A 128 -15.40 13.52 23.36
C VAL A 128 -15.68 14.71 22.47
N TYR A 129 -16.71 15.49 22.82
CA TYR A 129 -17.08 16.69 22.07
C TYR A 129 -15.89 17.65 21.96
N GLY A 130 -15.60 18.10 20.74
CA GLY A 130 -14.48 19.02 20.47
C GLY A 130 -13.11 18.35 20.33
N MET A 131 -12.99 17.03 20.51
CA MET A 131 -11.71 16.31 20.33
C MET A 131 -11.20 16.37 18.91
N LEU A 132 -12.08 16.25 17.93
CA LEU A 132 -11.78 16.33 16.50
C LEU A 132 -12.67 17.37 15.85
N GLY A 133 -12.10 18.15 14.93
CA GLY A 133 -12.84 19.13 14.18
C GLY A 133 -12.27 19.31 12.77
N THR A 134 -13.14 19.50 11.81
CA THR A 134 -12.78 19.81 10.44
C THR A 134 -13.91 20.60 9.77
N THR A 135 -13.56 21.66 9.04
CA THR A 135 -14.55 22.51 8.38
C THR A 135 -15.26 21.79 7.23
N PHE A 136 -14.51 21.03 6.43
CA PHE A 136 -15.05 20.39 5.23
C PHE A 136 -15.17 18.86 5.34
N GLY A 137 -14.74 18.26 6.44
CA GLY A 137 -14.83 16.81 6.64
C GLY A 137 -16.28 16.33 6.66
N GLY A 138 -16.55 15.23 5.97
CA GLY A 138 -17.90 14.66 5.87
C GLY A 138 -18.87 15.51 5.01
N ASN A 139 -18.35 16.35 4.10
CA ASN A 139 -19.24 17.09 3.20
C ASN A 139 -20.00 16.15 2.26
N HIS A 140 -21.20 16.57 1.86
CA HIS A 140 -22.14 15.72 1.13
C HIS A 140 -21.60 15.22 -0.22
N LEU A 141 -20.80 16.02 -0.94
CA LEU A 141 -20.22 15.62 -2.21
C LEU A 141 -19.20 14.52 -2.05
N ALA A 142 -18.28 14.64 -1.06
CA ALA A 142 -17.31 13.63 -0.75
C ALA A 142 -17.97 12.32 -0.31
N CYS A 143 -18.99 12.41 0.56
CA CYS A 143 -19.72 11.23 1.02
C CYS A 143 -20.48 10.55 -0.13
N ALA A 144 -21.13 11.33 -1.01
CA ALA A 144 -21.82 10.78 -2.18
C ALA A 144 -20.84 10.07 -3.14
N ALA A 145 -19.66 10.67 -3.38
CA ALA A 145 -18.62 10.03 -4.19
C ALA A 145 -18.11 8.73 -3.56
N ALA A 146 -17.90 8.71 -2.25
CA ALA A 146 -17.46 7.51 -1.54
C ALA A 146 -18.51 6.38 -1.55
N ILE A 147 -19.78 6.72 -1.41
CA ILE A 147 -20.90 5.76 -1.51
C ILE A 147 -20.92 5.15 -2.90
N ALA A 148 -20.89 5.98 -3.96
CA ALA A 148 -20.87 5.50 -5.34
C ALA A 148 -19.67 4.58 -5.62
N VAL A 149 -18.50 4.84 -5.03
CA VAL A 149 -17.34 3.94 -5.15
C VAL A 149 -17.62 2.58 -4.51
N LEU A 150 -18.23 2.56 -3.32
CA LEU A 150 -18.55 1.30 -2.63
C LEU A 150 -19.60 0.50 -3.42
N ASP A 151 -20.64 1.14 -3.93
CA ASP A 151 -21.68 0.51 -4.74
C ASP A 151 -21.07 -0.12 -6.01
N ILE A 152 -20.24 0.62 -6.76
CA ILE A 152 -19.55 0.11 -7.96
C ILE A 152 -18.60 -1.05 -7.60
N MET A 153 -17.87 -0.95 -6.50
CA MET A 153 -16.96 -2.03 -6.07
C MET A 153 -17.72 -3.32 -5.78
N GLU A 154 -18.92 -3.24 -5.23
CA GLU A 154 -19.79 -4.39 -4.95
C GLU A 154 -20.42 -4.90 -6.24
N ASP A 155 -21.10 -4.05 -7.01
CA ASP A 155 -21.81 -4.40 -8.23
C ASP A 155 -20.91 -5.06 -9.29
N GLU A 156 -19.71 -4.50 -9.49
CA GLU A 156 -18.73 -4.99 -10.46
C GLU A 156 -17.75 -6.03 -9.86
N ARG A 157 -17.89 -6.37 -8.59
CA ARG A 157 -17.02 -7.33 -7.87
C ARG A 157 -15.53 -7.01 -8.02
N LEU A 158 -15.18 -5.74 -7.88
CA LEU A 158 -13.84 -5.25 -8.18
C LEU A 158 -12.76 -5.83 -7.27
N ILE A 159 -13.08 -6.20 -6.04
CA ILE A 159 -12.14 -6.86 -5.11
C ILE A 159 -11.77 -8.25 -5.63
N ASP A 160 -12.76 -9.03 -6.07
CA ASP A 160 -12.52 -10.36 -6.65
C ASP A 160 -11.73 -10.27 -7.94
N ASN A 161 -12.05 -9.26 -8.78
CA ASN A 161 -11.30 -8.99 -10.01
C ASN A 161 -9.83 -8.65 -9.69
N ALA A 162 -9.58 -7.76 -8.72
CA ALA A 162 -8.23 -7.40 -8.31
C ALA A 162 -7.44 -8.62 -7.80
N ALA A 163 -8.08 -9.51 -7.04
CA ALA A 163 -7.45 -10.74 -6.58
C ALA A 163 -7.11 -11.68 -7.75
N LYS A 164 -8.06 -11.91 -8.66
CA LYS A 164 -7.91 -12.83 -9.80
C LYS A 164 -6.89 -12.33 -10.81
N VAL A 165 -7.01 -11.08 -11.26
CA VAL A 165 -6.11 -10.49 -12.26
C VAL A 165 -4.72 -10.27 -11.66
N GLY A 166 -4.65 -9.88 -10.39
CA GLY A 166 -3.39 -9.75 -9.66
C GLY A 166 -2.64 -11.07 -9.55
N ALA A 167 -3.32 -12.17 -9.23
CA ALA A 167 -2.71 -13.50 -9.19
C ALA A 167 -2.15 -13.91 -10.56
N TYR A 168 -2.89 -13.67 -11.64
CA TYR A 168 -2.41 -13.90 -13.00
C TYR A 168 -1.15 -13.08 -13.32
N LEU A 169 -1.16 -11.78 -13.02
CA LEU A 169 0.00 -10.92 -13.26
C LEU A 169 1.23 -11.38 -12.48
N LEU A 170 1.08 -11.71 -11.20
CA LEU A 170 2.18 -12.22 -10.38
C LEU A 170 2.74 -13.52 -10.95
N ASP A 171 1.89 -14.48 -11.32
CA ASP A 171 2.31 -15.75 -11.91
C ASP A 171 3.07 -15.57 -13.24
N GLU A 172 2.58 -14.73 -14.14
CA GLU A 172 3.23 -14.46 -15.42
C GLU A 172 4.55 -13.68 -15.26
N LEU A 173 4.59 -12.71 -14.35
CA LEU A 173 5.80 -11.92 -14.10
C LEU A 173 6.93 -12.81 -13.53
N HIS A 174 6.63 -13.76 -12.64
CA HIS A 174 7.64 -14.69 -12.10
C HIS A 174 8.30 -15.59 -13.17
N LYS A 175 7.69 -15.73 -14.34
CA LYS A 175 8.24 -16.52 -15.47
C LYS A 175 9.22 -15.72 -16.32
N LEU A 176 9.35 -14.40 -16.09
CA LEU A 176 10.15 -13.52 -16.92
C LEU A 176 11.60 -13.48 -16.43
N PRO A 177 12.59 -13.50 -17.35
CA PRO A 177 14.00 -13.38 -16.99
C PRO A 177 14.37 -11.94 -16.62
N GLY A 178 15.53 -11.76 -15.96
CA GLY A 178 16.11 -10.46 -15.68
C GLY A 178 15.43 -9.67 -14.55
N ILE A 179 14.48 -10.27 -13.84
CA ILE A 179 13.82 -9.68 -12.69
C ILE A 179 14.46 -10.26 -11.42
N LYS A 180 14.84 -9.39 -10.49
CA LYS A 180 15.42 -9.76 -9.21
C LYS A 180 14.38 -10.33 -8.26
N GLU A 181 13.28 -9.59 -8.09
CA GLU A 181 12.21 -9.94 -7.15
C GLU A 181 10.87 -9.42 -7.65
N ILE A 182 9.82 -10.21 -7.45
CA ILE A 182 8.44 -9.81 -7.67
C ILE A 182 7.69 -10.00 -6.37
N ARG A 183 7.01 -8.96 -5.93
CA ARG A 183 6.22 -8.97 -4.70
C ARG A 183 4.92 -8.19 -4.87
N GLY A 184 3.91 -8.56 -4.13
CA GLY A 184 2.62 -7.88 -4.19
C GLY A 184 1.45 -8.73 -3.72
N ARG A 185 0.28 -8.10 -3.68
CA ARG A 185 -1.03 -8.74 -3.47
C ARG A 185 -2.08 -8.01 -4.30
N GLY A 186 -2.94 -8.75 -4.95
CA GLY A 186 -3.92 -8.19 -5.87
C GLY A 186 -3.28 -7.34 -6.96
N LEU A 187 -3.78 -6.14 -7.17
CA LEU A 187 -3.28 -5.18 -8.14
C LEU A 187 -2.30 -4.14 -7.52
N MET A 188 -1.56 -4.53 -6.50
CA MET A 188 -0.47 -3.77 -5.92
C MET A 188 0.81 -4.59 -6.02
N ILE A 189 1.58 -4.37 -7.10
CA ILE A 189 2.72 -5.23 -7.50
C ILE A 189 3.98 -4.38 -7.64
N GLY A 190 5.09 -4.88 -7.09
CA GLY A 190 6.44 -4.36 -7.25
C GLY A 190 7.29 -5.34 -8.05
N ILE A 191 8.01 -4.82 -9.03
CA ILE A 191 8.95 -5.56 -9.86
C ILE A 191 10.32 -4.93 -9.64
N GLU A 192 11.22 -5.64 -8.97
CA GLU A 192 12.55 -5.16 -8.65
C GLU A 192 13.59 -5.74 -9.60
N PHE A 193 14.53 -4.90 -10.00
CA PHE A 193 15.66 -5.24 -10.85
C PHE A 193 16.98 -5.03 -10.12
N GLU A 194 18.04 -5.74 -10.53
CA GLU A 194 19.40 -5.46 -10.04
C GLU A 194 19.91 -4.12 -10.58
N GLU A 195 19.60 -3.83 -11.84
CA GLU A 195 20.00 -2.62 -12.53
C GLU A 195 18.94 -1.52 -12.44
N SER A 196 19.30 -0.31 -12.85
CA SER A 196 18.38 0.82 -12.92
C SER A 196 17.24 0.56 -13.91
N ILE A 197 16.00 0.80 -13.48
CA ILE A 197 14.79 0.64 -14.29
C ILE A 197 14.60 1.73 -15.35
N LYS A 198 15.53 2.70 -15.45
CA LYS A 198 15.37 3.88 -16.31
C LYS A 198 15.13 3.50 -17.78
N GLU A 199 15.92 2.56 -18.29
CA GLU A 199 15.83 2.12 -19.68
C GLU A 199 14.56 1.32 -19.95
N VAL A 200 14.31 0.28 -19.15
CA VAL A 200 13.09 -0.55 -19.25
C VAL A 200 11.83 0.31 -19.18
N ARG A 201 11.80 1.26 -18.25
CA ARG A 201 10.68 2.16 -18.09
C ARG A 201 10.52 3.14 -19.24
N SER A 202 11.61 3.62 -19.82
CA SER A 202 11.60 4.46 -21.02
C SER A 202 11.00 3.70 -22.22
N LYS A 203 11.44 2.47 -22.46
CA LYS A 203 10.89 1.59 -23.51
C LYS A 203 9.40 1.31 -23.29
N LEU A 204 9.02 0.93 -22.07
CA LEU A 204 7.60 0.73 -21.73
C LEU A 204 6.76 1.96 -22.08
N LEU A 205 7.20 3.15 -21.70
CA LEU A 205 6.43 4.37 -21.91
C LEU A 205 6.40 4.80 -23.38
N PHE A 206 7.57 4.86 -24.03
CA PHE A 206 7.69 5.51 -25.36
C PHE A 206 7.49 4.53 -26.53
N GLU A 207 7.84 3.26 -26.37
CA GLU A 207 7.70 2.26 -27.43
C GLU A 207 6.41 1.44 -27.23
N GLU A 208 6.22 0.85 -26.04
CA GLU A 208 5.09 -0.02 -25.77
C GLU A 208 3.83 0.72 -25.25
N LYS A 209 3.92 2.04 -25.00
CA LYS A 209 2.80 2.88 -24.55
C LYS A 209 2.19 2.42 -23.21
N VAL A 210 3.04 1.93 -22.31
CA VAL A 210 2.65 1.48 -20.97
C VAL A 210 3.22 2.43 -19.92
N PHE A 211 2.35 3.12 -19.19
CA PHE A 211 2.75 3.98 -18.08
C PHE A 211 2.82 3.17 -16.79
N THR A 212 3.92 3.33 -16.04
CA THR A 212 4.14 2.65 -14.76
C THR A 212 4.58 3.61 -13.66
N GLY A 213 4.27 3.27 -12.40
CA GLY A 213 4.85 3.92 -11.24
C GLY A 213 6.26 3.44 -10.94
N VAL A 214 6.92 4.10 -9.98
CA VAL A 214 8.27 3.73 -9.51
C VAL A 214 8.39 3.80 -8.00
N ALA A 215 9.36 3.06 -7.46
CA ALA A 215 9.90 3.26 -6.13
C ALA A 215 11.43 3.20 -6.20
N GLY A 216 12.08 4.29 -5.80
CA GLY A 216 13.53 4.41 -6.00
C GLY A 216 13.95 4.29 -7.46
N THR A 217 15.11 3.69 -7.69
CA THR A 217 15.73 3.54 -9.02
C THR A 217 15.67 2.11 -9.57
N HIS A 218 15.20 1.15 -8.79
CA HIS A 218 15.26 -0.27 -9.12
C HIS A 218 13.89 -0.97 -9.15
N THR A 219 12.82 -0.31 -8.70
CA THR A 219 11.50 -0.96 -8.59
C THR A 219 10.47 -0.26 -9.49
N ILE A 220 9.87 -1.01 -10.41
CA ILE A 220 8.65 -0.63 -11.12
C ILE A 220 7.46 -1.01 -10.23
N ARG A 221 6.50 -0.08 -10.07
CA ARG A 221 5.26 -0.33 -9.36
C ARG A 221 4.09 -0.41 -10.34
N LEU A 222 3.30 -1.46 -10.22
CA LEU A 222 2.04 -1.60 -10.94
C LEU A 222 0.89 -1.36 -9.98
N LEU A 223 0.08 -0.37 -10.31
CA LEU A 223 -1.11 0.03 -9.57
C LEU A 223 -2.25 0.32 -10.58
N PRO A 224 -2.60 -0.66 -11.44
CA PRO A 224 -3.62 -0.44 -12.46
C PRO A 224 -5.00 -0.24 -11.81
N PRO A 225 -6.02 0.24 -12.57
CA PRO A 225 -7.38 0.35 -12.06
C PRO A 225 -7.93 -1.02 -11.63
N LEU A 226 -8.82 -1.04 -10.63
CA LEU A 226 -9.41 -2.30 -10.13
C LEU A 226 -10.24 -3.03 -11.18
N CYS A 227 -10.75 -2.32 -12.17
CA CYS A 227 -11.50 -2.86 -13.31
C CYS A 227 -10.60 -3.38 -14.45
N LEU A 228 -9.26 -3.45 -14.26
CA LEU A 228 -8.37 -4.03 -15.26
C LEU A 228 -8.87 -5.41 -15.68
N THR A 229 -9.11 -5.60 -16.97
CA THR A 229 -9.58 -6.86 -17.50
C THR A 229 -8.44 -7.89 -17.64
N MET A 230 -8.79 -9.15 -17.73
CA MET A 230 -7.80 -10.21 -17.97
C MET A 230 -7.08 -10.05 -19.31
N ASP A 231 -7.76 -9.55 -20.34
CA ASP A 231 -7.16 -9.36 -21.66
C ASP A 231 -6.20 -8.18 -21.69
N GLU A 232 -6.50 -7.10 -20.98
CA GLU A 232 -5.55 -6.00 -20.76
C GLU A 232 -4.33 -6.44 -19.95
N ALA A 233 -4.51 -7.30 -18.96
CA ALA A 233 -3.40 -7.88 -18.19
C ALA A 233 -2.50 -8.76 -19.07
N LYS A 234 -3.07 -9.59 -19.97
CA LYS A 234 -2.31 -10.38 -20.95
C LYS A 234 -1.55 -9.47 -21.92
N GLU A 235 -2.19 -8.40 -22.38
CA GLU A 235 -1.56 -7.44 -23.29
C GLU A 235 -0.41 -6.71 -22.58
N PHE A 236 -0.57 -6.33 -21.30
CA PHE A 236 0.53 -5.79 -20.51
C PHE A 236 1.72 -6.76 -20.45
N ILE A 237 1.49 -8.03 -20.13
CA ILE A 237 2.55 -9.05 -20.07
C ILE A 237 3.26 -9.19 -21.42
N ARG A 238 2.53 -9.20 -22.53
CA ARG A 238 3.10 -9.27 -23.86
C ARG A 238 4.04 -8.08 -24.15
N ARG A 239 3.59 -6.87 -23.86
CA ARG A 239 4.38 -5.63 -24.03
C ARG A 239 5.58 -5.59 -23.09
N PHE A 240 5.39 -6.02 -21.86
CA PHE A 240 6.47 -6.04 -20.88
C PHE A 240 7.60 -7.01 -21.29
N LYS A 241 7.24 -8.19 -21.83
CA LYS A 241 8.21 -9.15 -22.40
C LYS A 241 9.07 -8.52 -23.50
N ASN A 242 8.47 -7.74 -24.42
CA ASN A 242 9.22 -7.06 -25.47
C ASN A 242 10.31 -6.15 -24.90
N CYS A 243 10.01 -5.40 -23.82
CA CYS A 243 11.00 -4.51 -23.20
C CYS A 243 12.19 -5.25 -22.58
N LEU A 244 11.99 -6.47 -22.08
CA LEU A 244 13.04 -7.25 -21.42
C LEU A 244 13.95 -7.97 -22.42
N LEU A 245 13.40 -8.48 -23.53
CA LEU A 245 14.16 -9.22 -24.53
C LEU A 245 15.21 -8.34 -25.25
N TYR A 246 14.91 -7.08 -25.48
CA TYR A 246 15.82 -6.14 -26.16
C TYR A 246 16.94 -5.59 -25.26
N THR A 247 16.93 -5.87 -23.95
CA THR A 247 18.04 -5.50 -23.04
C THR A 247 19.11 -6.57 -22.96
N SER A 248 18.82 -7.82 -23.33
CA SER A 248 19.77 -8.94 -23.31
C SER A 248 20.67 -9.02 -24.55
N ASP A 249 20.31 -8.38 -25.67
CA ASP A 249 21.08 -8.41 -26.93
C ASP A 249 22.06 -7.23 -27.07
N ALA A 250 22.14 -6.37 -26.05
CA ALA A 250 23.02 -5.17 -26.04
C ALA A 250 24.22 -5.29 -25.08
N ALA A 251 24.54 -6.50 -24.61
CA ALA A 251 25.68 -6.78 -23.70
C ALA A 251 26.79 -7.58 -24.41
#